data_5f570dadc71a5edcc9af8e8ff741d9dc
#
_entry.id   5f570dadc71a5edcc9af8e8ff741d9dc
#
_cell.length_a   1.000
_cell.length_b   1.000
_cell.length_c   1.000
_cell.angle_alpha   90.00
_cell.angle_beta   90.00
_cell.angle_gamma   90.00
#
_symmetry.space_group_name_H-M   'P 1'
#
loop_
_entity.id
_entity.type
_entity.pdbx_description
1 polymer ?
#
loop_
_entity_poly.entity_id
_entity_poly.type
_entity_poly.pdbx_seq_one_letter_code
_entity_poly.pdbx_strand_id
1 'polypeptide(L)'
;MQEGAGHTMAIHTTNEAVIEEFALRKPVSRLLVNTSATLGGIGATTNLFPAMTLGSGAVGGSSTSDNIAPQNLFNIRRIAWGVRELSDIRGTDVFEETIEDTLEETTGTADLSKDQLINLLVERVLEKIK
;
A
#
# COMPACT_ATOMS: atom_id res chain seq x y z
N MET A 1 21.99 15.96 1.24
CA MET A 1 20.53 16.09 1.13
C MET A 1 20.23 17.58 1.03
N GLN A 2 19.29 17.98 0.16
CA GLN A 2 18.84 19.37 0.14
C GLN A 2 18.02 19.65 1.42
N GLU A 3 18.24 20.79 2.03
CA GLU A 3 17.42 21.29 3.15
C GLU A 3 15.95 21.35 2.69
N GLY A 4 15.03 20.90 3.56
CA GLY A 4 13.59 20.84 3.27
C GLY A 4 13.09 19.65 2.46
N ALA A 5 13.97 18.70 2.11
CA ALA A 5 13.53 17.46 1.45
C ALA A 5 12.45 16.76 2.29
N GLY A 6 11.39 16.29 1.63
CA GLY A 6 10.24 15.67 2.27
C GLY A 6 9.22 16.63 2.86
N HIS A 7 9.50 17.91 3.02
CA HIS A 7 8.62 18.82 3.75
C HIS A 7 7.50 19.41 2.86
N THR A 8 7.69 20.61 2.34
CA THR A 8 6.64 21.37 1.65
C THR A 8 7.24 22.17 0.50
N MET A 9 6.53 22.22 -0.62
CA MET A 9 6.85 23.05 -1.78
C MET A 9 5.59 23.80 -2.22
N ALA A 10 5.74 25.06 -2.65
CA ALA A 10 4.66 25.81 -3.27
C ALA A 10 5.00 26.06 -4.75
N ILE A 11 3.99 25.97 -5.61
CA ILE A 11 4.06 26.36 -7.01
C ILE A 11 2.91 27.30 -7.35
N HIS A 12 3.15 28.18 -8.31
CA HIS A 12 2.13 29.10 -8.80
C HIS A 12 1.95 28.88 -10.31
N THR A 13 0.88 28.22 -10.68
CA THR A 13 0.55 27.86 -12.06
C THR A 13 -0.92 27.48 -12.19
N THR A 14 -1.46 27.63 -13.39
CA THR A 14 -2.79 27.11 -13.79
C THR A 14 -2.67 25.90 -14.71
N ASN A 15 -1.45 25.45 -15.02
CA ASN A 15 -1.21 24.32 -15.90
C ASN A 15 -1.23 23.02 -15.09
N GLU A 16 -2.28 22.22 -15.22
CA GLU A 16 -2.47 20.97 -14.51
C GLU A 16 -1.39 19.93 -14.79
N ALA A 17 -0.86 19.87 -16.04
CA ALA A 17 0.22 18.94 -16.38
C ALA A 17 1.51 19.26 -15.61
N VAL A 18 1.80 20.55 -15.38
CA VAL A 18 2.93 20.97 -14.55
C VAL A 18 2.70 20.61 -13.09
N ILE A 19 1.48 20.78 -12.58
CA ILE A 19 1.12 20.42 -11.21
C ILE A 19 1.34 18.92 -10.99
N GLU A 20 0.84 18.09 -11.90
CA GLU A 20 0.96 16.63 -11.84
C GLU A 20 2.43 16.20 -11.92
N GLU A 21 3.20 16.74 -12.85
CA GLU A 21 4.63 16.42 -12.98
C GLU A 21 5.41 16.74 -11.70
N PHE A 22 5.15 17.90 -11.09
CA PHE A 22 5.77 18.26 -9.82
C PHE A 22 5.33 17.38 -8.67
N ALA A 23 4.04 17.05 -8.58
CA ALA A 23 3.51 16.17 -7.55
C ALA A 23 4.15 14.77 -7.59
N LEU A 24 4.40 14.23 -8.78
CA LEU A 24 4.99 12.91 -8.95
C LEU A 24 6.51 12.87 -8.76
N ARG A 25 7.21 13.96 -9.11
CA ARG A 25 8.69 13.94 -9.16
C ARG A 25 9.39 14.63 -8.00
N LYS A 26 8.71 15.55 -7.30
CA LYS A 26 9.37 16.28 -6.20
C LYS A 26 9.27 15.52 -4.88
N PRO A 27 10.39 15.41 -4.16
CA PRO A 27 10.44 14.66 -2.90
C PRO A 27 9.89 15.50 -1.74
N VAL A 28 8.60 15.82 -1.80
CA VAL A 28 7.89 16.62 -0.79
C VAL A 28 6.60 15.93 -0.38
N SER A 29 6.21 16.08 0.89
CA SER A 29 4.95 15.54 1.41
C SER A 29 3.75 16.43 1.08
N ARG A 30 3.99 17.71 0.79
CA ARG A 30 2.96 18.69 0.46
C ARG A 30 3.41 19.52 -0.73
N LEU A 31 2.66 19.44 -1.82
CA LEU A 31 2.75 20.36 -2.93
C LEU A 31 1.55 21.32 -2.85
N LEU A 32 1.83 22.59 -2.62
CA LEU A 32 0.81 23.64 -2.47
C LEU A 32 0.70 24.41 -3.79
N VAL A 33 -0.52 24.55 -4.28
CA VAL A 33 -0.77 25.20 -5.57
C VAL A 33 -1.45 26.54 -5.32
N ASN A 34 -0.87 27.61 -5.88
CA ASN A 34 -1.40 28.98 -5.85
C ASN A 34 -1.67 29.53 -4.44
N THR A 35 -0.88 29.11 -3.47
CA THR A 35 -0.90 29.61 -2.10
C THR A 35 0.51 29.65 -1.53
N SER A 36 0.71 30.43 -0.46
CA SER A 36 2.02 30.49 0.21
C SER A 36 2.36 29.17 0.89
N ALA A 37 3.64 28.82 0.93
CA ALA A 37 4.11 27.59 1.58
C ALA A 37 3.73 27.54 3.06
N THR A 38 3.84 28.66 3.76
CA THR A 38 3.52 28.75 5.20
C THR A 38 2.03 28.60 5.44
N LEU A 39 1.20 29.48 4.89
CA LEU A 39 -0.25 29.48 5.16
C LEU A 39 -0.93 28.24 4.58
N GLY A 40 -0.54 27.82 3.40
CA GLY A 40 -1.06 26.60 2.78
C GLY A 40 -0.67 25.34 3.54
N GLY A 41 0.60 25.25 3.96
CA GLY A 41 1.13 24.08 4.68
C GLY A 41 0.48 23.87 6.03
N ILE A 42 0.23 24.92 6.79
CA ILE A 42 -0.46 24.82 8.10
C ILE A 42 -1.98 24.65 7.99
N GLY A 43 -2.54 24.60 6.79
CA GLY A 43 -3.98 24.43 6.57
C GLY A 43 -4.81 25.71 6.63
N ALA A 44 -4.19 26.89 6.72
CA ALA A 44 -4.93 28.17 6.83
C ALA A 44 -5.61 28.57 5.51
N THR A 45 -5.03 28.23 4.36
CA THR A 45 -5.55 28.55 3.03
C THR A 45 -5.81 27.31 2.17
N THR A 46 -5.76 26.12 2.78
CA THR A 46 -6.01 24.82 2.14
C THR A 46 -6.90 23.98 3.01
N ASN A 47 -7.35 22.83 2.51
CA ASN A 47 -8.11 21.84 3.28
C ASN A 47 -7.22 20.84 4.04
N LEU A 48 -5.93 21.12 4.18
CA LEU A 48 -5.08 20.33 5.05
C LEU A 48 -5.50 20.51 6.51
N PHE A 49 -5.25 19.48 7.33
CA PHE A 49 -5.55 19.59 8.75
C PHE A 49 -4.76 20.75 9.38
N PRO A 50 -5.41 21.65 10.13
CA PRO A 50 -4.74 22.78 10.75
C PRO A 50 -3.70 22.34 11.78
N ALA A 51 -2.43 22.58 11.51
CA ALA A 51 -1.34 22.22 12.42
C ALA A 51 -0.10 23.08 12.16
N MET A 52 0.59 23.44 13.23
CA MET A 52 1.90 24.11 13.15
C MET A 52 3.05 23.12 13.04
N THR A 53 2.81 21.86 13.38
CA THR A 53 3.79 20.77 13.25
C THR A 53 3.47 19.94 12.01
N LEU A 54 4.41 19.88 11.07
CA LEU A 54 4.25 19.23 9.78
C LEU A 54 5.28 18.11 9.64
N GLY A 55 4.79 16.89 9.37
CA GLY A 55 5.66 15.75 9.07
C GLY A 55 6.32 15.92 7.71
N SER A 56 7.53 15.42 7.54
CA SER A 56 8.29 15.41 6.30
C SER A 56 8.37 14.02 5.65
N GLY A 57 7.70 13.03 6.23
CA GLY A 57 7.68 11.66 5.74
C GLY A 57 9.05 10.97 5.76
N ALA A 58 9.11 9.80 5.17
CA ALA A 58 10.33 9.00 5.11
C ALA A 58 11.48 9.73 4.39
N VAL A 59 11.19 10.51 3.37
CA VAL A 59 12.20 11.30 2.62
C VAL A 59 12.89 12.33 3.52
N GLY A 60 12.14 12.95 4.42
CA GLY A 60 12.66 13.93 5.38
C GLY A 60 13.11 13.32 6.70
N GLY A 61 13.01 11.99 6.85
CA GLY A 61 13.42 11.28 8.07
C GLY A 61 12.43 11.37 9.22
N SER A 62 11.16 11.72 8.96
CA SER A 62 10.11 11.73 9.99
C SER A 62 9.17 10.54 9.87
N SER A 63 8.48 10.21 10.96
CA SER A 63 7.60 9.04 11.07
C SER A 63 6.25 9.21 10.36
N THR A 64 5.89 10.42 9.95
CA THR A 64 4.67 10.71 9.19
C THR A 64 4.90 11.83 8.18
N SER A 65 4.10 11.84 7.11
CA SER A 65 4.01 12.93 6.13
C SER A 65 2.85 13.89 6.43
N ASP A 66 2.05 13.61 7.44
CA ASP A 66 0.82 14.36 7.73
C ASP A 66 1.08 15.69 8.45
N ASN A 67 0.09 16.56 8.43
CA ASN A 67 -0.06 17.59 9.41
C ASN A 67 -0.42 16.94 10.73
N ILE A 68 0.33 17.21 11.80
CA ILE A 68 0.17 16.48 13.07
C ILE A 68 -1.15 16.85 13.73
N ALA A 69 -1.97 15.83 13.93
CA ALA A 69 -3.28 15.90 14.55
C ALA A 69 -3.33 15.04 15.82
N PRO A 70 -4.33 15.18 16.68
CA PRO A 70 -4.42 14.40 17.92
C PRO A 70 -4.29 12.89 17.71
N GLN A 71 -4.80 12.33 16.59
CA GLN A 71 -4.66 10.91 16.28
C GLN A 71 -3.21 10.43 16.13
N ASN A 72 -2.28 11.32 15.81
CA ASN A 72 -0.85 10.97 15.74
C ASN A 72 -0.22 10.79 17.13
N LEU A 73 -0.92 11.20 18.20
CA LEU A 73 -0.48 11.11 19.58
C LEU A 73 -1.08 9.92 20.34
N PHE A 74 -1.97 9.15 19.70
CA PHE A 74 -2.65 8.03 20.32
C PHE A 74 -2.10 6.69 19.83
N ASN A 75 -2.01 5.71 20.74
CA ASN A 75 -1.85 4.31 20.35
C ASN A 75 -3.19 3.75 19.91
N ILE A 76 -3.37 3.61 18.60
CA ILE A 76 -4.59 3.06 18.03
C ILE A 76 -4.49 1.54 18.02
N ARG A 77 -5.36 0.85 18.76
CA ARG A 77 -5.56 -0.60 18.67
C ARG A 77 -6.79 -0.88 17.83
N ARG A 78 -6.67 -1.82 16.91
CA ARG A 78 -7.77 -2.22 16.04
C ARG A 78 -8.17 -3.64 16.36
N ILE A 79 -9.48 -3.88 16.49
CA ILE A 79 -10.06 -5.21 16.54
C ILE A 79 -10.68 -5.44 15.17
N ALA A 80 -10.28 -6.52 14.52
CA ALA A 80 -10.79 -6.86 13.20
C ALA A 80 -11.31 -8.29 13.23
N TRP A 81 -12.49 -8.51 12.67
CA TRP A 81 -13.10 -9.83 12.51
C TRP A 81 -12.91 -10.30 11.07
N GLY A 82 -12.73 -11.58 10.88
CA GLY A 82 -12.81 -12.20 9.56
C GLY A 82 -14.23 -12.02 9.01
N VAL A 83 -14.35 -11.46 7.81
CA VAL A 83 -15.63 -11.24 7.11
C VAL A 83 -15.65 -11.94 5.74
N ARG A 84 -14.56 -12.58 5.37
CA ARG A 84 -14.41 -13.34 4.13
C ARG A 84 -13.49 -14.52 4.38
N GLU A 85 -13.81 -15.65 3.77
CA GLU A 85 -12.92 -16.79 3.71
C GLU A 85 -11.87 -16.61 2.61
N LEU A 86 -10.76 -17.33 2.70
CA LEU A 86 -9.69 -17.25 1.71
C LEU A 86 -10.16 -17.73 0.32
N SER A 87 -11.04 -18.72 0.30
CA SER A 87 -11.72 -19.23 -0.91
C SER A 87 -12.49 -18.14 -1.65
N ASP A 88 -13.16 -17.24 -0.92
CA ASP A 88 -13.94 -16.14 -1.53
C ASP A 88 -13.06 -15.13 -2.29
N ILE A 89 -11.78 -15.08 -1.95
CA ILE A 89 -10.82 -14.13 -2.54
C ILE A 89 -10.07 -14.76 -3.72
N ARG A 90 -9.77 -16.05 -3.63
CA ARG A 90 -8.96 -16.76 -4.64
C ARG A 90 -9.77 -17.34 -5.79
N GLY A 91 -11.11 -17.42 -5.66
CA GLY A 91 -11.94 -18.24 -6.53
C GLY A 91 -11.75 -19.73 -6.21
N THR A 92 -12.82 -20.44 -6.00
CA THR A 92 -12.80 -21.89 -5.71
C THR A 92 -12.23 -22.71 -6.86
N ASP A 93 -12.34 -22.20 -8.08
CA ASP A 93 -12.11 -22.93 -9.30
C ASP A 93 -10.65 -23.40 -9.47
N VAL A 94 -9.67 -22.61 -9.04
CA VAL A 94 -8.25 -22.96 -9.23
C VAL A 94 -7.77 -24.07 -8.29
N PHE A 95 -8.35 -24.17 -7.09
CA PHE A 95 -7.97 -25.21 -6.12
C PHE A 95 -8.67 -26.53 -6.39
N GLU A 96 -9.97 -26.50 -6.71
CA GLU A 96 -10.75 -27.70 -7.03
C GLU A 96 -10.23 -28.36 -8.30
N GLU A 97 -10.03 -27.59 -9.39
CA GLU A 97 -9.46 -28.09 -10.65
C GLU A 97 -8.05 -28.68 -10.46
N THR A 98 -7.21 -28.05 -9.60
CA THR A 98 -5.85 -28.56 -9.33
C THR A 98 -5.87 -29.84 -8.50
N ILE A 99 -6.82 -30.00 -7.59
CA ILE A 99 -6.99 -31.21 -6.76
C ILE A 99 -7.55 -32.34 -7.61
N GLU A 100 -8.56 -32.08 -8.45
CA GLU A 100 -9.16 -33.10 -9.35
C GLU A 100 -8.14 -33.58 -10.38
N ASP A 101 -7.43 -32.70 -11.08
CA ASP A 101 -6.37 -33.06 -12.04
C ASP A 101 -5.26 -33.91 -11.39
N THR A 102 -4.88 -33.57 -10.12
CA THR A 102 -3.83 -34.30 -9.42
C THR A 102 -4.31 -35.66 -8.89
N LEU A 103 -5.58 -35.76 -8.50
CA LEU A 103 -6.19 -37.03 -8.09
C LEU A 103 -6.39 -37.98 -9.27
N GLU A 104 -6.76 -37.51 -10.46
CA GLU A 104 -6.89 -38.33 -11.66
C GLU A 104 -5.52 -38.86 -12.14
N GLU A 105 -4.46 -38.05 -12.11
CA GLU A 105 -3.10 -38.51 -12.43
C GLU A 105 -2.56 -39.52 -11.39
N THR A 106 -2.95 -39.40 -10.11
CA THR A 106 -2.44 -40.24 -9.02
C THR A 106 -3.17 -41.58 -8.92
N THR A 107 -4.39 -41.68 -9.41
CA THR A 107 -5.14 -42.97 -9.45
C THR A 107 -4.51 -43.97 -10.42
N GLY A 108 -3.58 -43.53 -11.29
CA GLY A 108 -2.79 -44.40 -12.19
C GLY A 108 -1.50 -44.96 -11.58
N THR A 109 -1.04 -44.47 -10.41
CA THR A 109 0.21 -44.90 -9.75
C THR A 109 -0.06 -45.26 -8.28
N ALA A 110 -0.35 -46.51 -8.05
CA ALA A 110 -0.84 -47.07 -6.77
C ALA A 110 0.21 -47.22 -5.67
N ASP A 111 1.21 -46.33 -5.52
CA ASP A 111 2.19 -46.47 -4.42
C ASP A 111 2.92 -45.17 -4.00
N LEU A 112 2.23 -44.05 -3.93
CA LEU A 112 2.83 -42.82 -3.41
C LEU A 112 2.52 -42.63 -1.91
N SER A 113 3.55 -42.38 -1.09
CA SER A 113 3.36 -42.04 0.30
C SER A 113 2.67 -40.68 0.45
N LYS A 114 1.98 -40.47 1.57
CA LYS A 114 1.26 -39.22 1.88
C LYS A 114 2.14 -37.98 1.73
N ASP A 115 3.41 -38.07 2.10
CA ASP A 115 4.38 -36.98 2.00
C ASP A 115 4.79 -36.67 0.56
N GLN A 116 4.87 -37.67 -0.31
CA GLN A 116 5.13 -37.51 -1.73
C GLN A 116 3.95 -36.85 -2.44
N LEU A 117 2.72 -37.19 -2.04
CA LEU A 117 1.51 -36.57 -2.56
C LEU A 117 1.40 -35.07 -2.19
N ILE A 118 1.74 -34.73 -0.94
CA ILE A 118 1.76 -33.34 -0.47
C ILE A 118 2.79 -32.51 -1.23
N ASN A 119 3.98 -33.05 -1.44
CA ASN A 119 5.03 -32.34 -2.18
C ASN A 119 4.65 -32.10 -3.65
N LEU A 120 4.04 -33.07 -4.30
CA LEU A 120 3.57 -32.96 -5.66
C LEU A 120 2.47 -31.89 -5.81
N LEU A 121 1.52 -31.87 -4.87
CA LEU A 121 0.46 -30.84 -4.81
C LEU A 121 1.04 -29.44 -4.61
N VAL A 122 2.03 -29.28 -3.73
CA VAL A 122 2.68 -28.02 -3.46
C VAL A 122 3.44 -27.50 -4.69
N GLU A 123 4.20 -28.36 -5.39
CA GLU A 123 4.90 -27.97 -6.61
C GLU A 123 3.92 -27.51 -7.70
N ARG A 124 2.83 -28.24 -7.90
CA ARG A 124 1.84 -27.91 -8.94
C ARG A 124 1.09 -26.61 -8.66
N VAL A 125 0.74 -26.35 -7.40
CA VAL A 125 0.15 -25.08 -6.97
C VAL A 125 1.11 -23.91 -7.19
N LEU A 126 2.40 -24.09 -6.91
CA LEU A 126 3.42 -23.07 -7.13
C LEU A 126 3.66 -22.76 -8.61
N GLU A 127 3.50 -23.73 -9.51
CA GLU A 127 3.60 -23.51 -10.97
C GLU A 127 2.41 -22.71 -11.53
N LYS A 128 1.19 -22.92 -11.02
CA LYS A 128 -0.02 -22.20 -11.46
C LYS A 128 -0.13 -20.77 -10.91
N ILE A 129 0.66 -20.41 -9.88
CA ILE A 129 0.67 -19.06 -9.26
C ILE A 129 1.73 -18.13 -9.90
N LYS A 130 2.62 -18.65 -10.76
CA LYS A 130 3.58 -17.85 -11.54
C LYS A 130 2.94 -17.34 -12.84
#